data_c1724af8ee1ef13da1e5f466bb287576
#
_entry.id   c1724af8ee1ef13da1e5f466bb287576
#
_cell.length_a   1.000
_cell.length_b   1.000
_cell.length_c   1.000
_cell.angle_alpha   90.00
_cell.angle_beta   90.00
_cell.angle_gamma   90.00
#
_symmetry.space_group_name_H-M   'P 1'
#
loop_
_entity.id
_entity.type
_entity.pdbx_description
1 polymer ?
#
loop_
_entity_poly.entity_id
_entity_poly.type
_entity_poly.pdbx_seq_one_letter_code
_entity_poly.pdbx_strand_id
1 'polypeptide(L)'
;MSELTPITVDIISDVVCPWCYIGQKRLARAVEIADDVAVEVRWRPYQLDPDVPQGGVDRREYMIGKFGAEDRVKQAHANVMQAASGDGIDFRFDDIKVSPNTLDAHRLIRWAGSNGSEMQGRVARRLFRAFFEEGQDVGDPRVLVSVARDAGMDAAVVEAMLATDTDRDAVRDEIALAQRMGVTGVPCFLIEGRYAVVGAQESATLADAIRQVAGMKSRGELPEAG
;
A
#
# COMPACT_ATOMS: atom_id res chain seq x y z
N MET A 1 20.47 -8.47 -26.92
CA MET A 1 20.11 -8.50 -25.48
C MET A 1 18.63 -8.85 -25.47
N SER A 2 18.24 -10.05 -24.99
CA SER A 2 16.82 -10.40 -24.86
C SER A 2 16.21 -9.47 -23.81
N GLU A 3 15.15 -8.73 -24.18
CA GLU A 3 14.36 -7.99 -23.23
C GLU A 3 13.83 -8.99 -22.20
N LEU A 4 14.24 -8.81 -20.93
CA LEU A 4 13.70 -9.60 -19.82
C LEU A 4 12.23 -9.24 -19.71
N THR A 5 11.33 -10.20 -19.88
CA THR A 5 9.90 -10.00 -19.65
C THR A 5 9.71 -9.67 -18.16
N PRO A 6 9.19 -8.51 -17.79
CA PRO A 6 9.12 -8.12 -16.39
C PRO A 6 8.21 -9.06 -15.59
N ILE A 7 8.56 -9.26 -14.33
CA ILE A 7 7.72 -9.90 -13.32
C ILE A 7 6.80 -8.84 -12.72
N THR A 8 5.51 -9.13 -12.66
CA THR A 8 4.57 -8.26 -11.96
C THR A 8 4.46 -8.62 -10.48
N VAL A 9 4.47 -7.61 -9.62
CA VAL A 9 4.21 -7.74 -8.18
C VAL A 9 3.08 -6.79 -7.82
N ASP A 10 1.88 -7.33 -7.60
CA ASP A 10 0.77 -6.56 -7.04
C ASP A 10 0.94 -6.47 -5.52
N ILE A 11 1.03 -5.26 -4.97
CA ILE A 11 1.04 -5.01 -3.53
C ILE A 11 -0.36 -4.61 -3.07
N ILE A 12 -1.04 -5.53 -2.40
CA ILE A 12 -2.35 -5.30 -1.81
C ILE A 12 -2.13 -4.68 -0.44
N SER A 13 -2.61 -3.45 -0.26
CA SER A 13 -2.28 -2.66 0.93
C SER A 13 -3.34 -1.62 1.29
N ASP A 14 -3.29 -1.16 2.54
CA ASP A 14 -4.02 0.02 3.01
C ASP A 14 -3.02 1.07 3.49
N VAL A 15 -3.23 2.34 3.11
CA VAL A 15 -2.32 3.45 3.39
C VAL A 15 -2.22 3.82 4.87
N VAL A 16 -3.14 3.31 5.71
CA VAL A 16 -3.13 3.48 7.17
C VAL A 16 -2.60 2.25 7.92
N CYS A 17 -2.13 1.25 7.18
CA CYS A 17 -1.52 0.05 7.76
C CYS A 17 0.00 0.23 7.94
N PRO A 18 0.54 0.26 9.16
CA PRO A 18 1.97 0.45 9.37
C PRO A 18 2.80 -0.71 8.83
N TRP A 19 2.25 -1.95 8.87
CA TRP A 19 2.91 -3.11 8.25
C TRP A 19 2.99 -3.00 6.74
N CYS A 20 2.01 -2.32 6.08
CA CYS A 20 2.08 -2.04 4.66
C CYS A 20 3.19 -1.05 4.33
N TYR A 21 3.41 -0.04 5.19
CA TYR A 21 4.52 0.88 5.00
C TYR A 21 5.88 0.18 5.14
N ILE A 22 6.06 -0.67 6.16
CA ILE A 22 7.25 -1.52 6.32
C ILE A 22 7.42 -2.42 5.07
N GLY A 23 6.36 -3.12 4.68
CA GLY A 23 6.38 -4.02 3.53
C GLY A 23 6.74 -3.31 2.21
N GLN A 24 6.28 -2.08 2.01
CA GLN A 24 6.65 -1.24 0.87
C GLN A 24 8.15 -0.94 0.83
N LYS A 25 8.74 -0.54 1.98
CA LYS A 25 10.18 -0.27 2.08
C LYS A 25 11.00 -1.53 1.80
N ARG A 26 10.58 -2.65 2.37
CA ARG A 26 11.24 -3.94 2.18
C ARG A 26 11.11 -4.47 0.75
N LEU A 27 9.93 -4.29 0.11
CA LEU A 27 9.77 -4.62 -1.31
C LEU A 27 10.67 -3.77 -2.21
N ALA A 28 10.79 -2.46 -1.96
CA ALA A 28 11.69 -1.61 -2.73
C ALA A 28 13.14 -2.11 -2.67
N ARG A 29 13.61 -2.47 -1.46
CA ARG A 29 14.95 -3.07 -1.28
C ARG A 29 15.07 -4.47 -1.89
N ALA A 30 13.98 -5.26 -1.87
CA ALA A 30 13.95 -6.57 -2.50
C ALA A 30 14.14 -6.49 -4.02
N VAL A 31 13.52 -5.49 -4.67
CA VAL A 31 13.70 -5.22 -6.10
C VAL A 31 15.14 -4.81 -6.40
N GLU A 32 15.78 -4.02 -5.53
CA GLU A 32 17.23 -3.70 -5.66
C GLU A 32 18.13 -4.94 -5.50
N ILE A 33 17.79 -5.85 -4.58
CA ILE A 33 18.52 -7.12 -4.38
C ILE A 33 18.32 -8.03 -5.59
N ALA A 34 17.12 -8.09 -6.17
CA ALA A 34 16.81 -8.90 -7.34
C ALA A 34 17.12 -8.14 -8.65
N ASP A 35 18.30 -7.53 -8.75
CA ASP A 35 18.78 -6.67 -9.86
C ASP A 35 18.88 -7.39 -11.21
N ASP A 36 18.87 -8.72 -11.18
CA ASP A 36 18.85 -9.63 -12.33
C ASP A 36 17.42 -9.86 -12.89
N VAL A 37 16.37 -9.33 -12.25
CA VAL A 37 14.97 -9.48 -12.64
C VAL A 37 14.34 -8.11 -12.86
N ALA A 38 13.74 -7.88 -14.05
CA ALA A 38 12.89 -6.71 -14.25
C ALA A 38 11.58 -6.88 -13.47
N VAL A 39 11.26 -5.94 -12.56
CA VAL A 39 10.07 -6.01 -11.71
C VAL A 39 9.17 -4.80 -11.96
N GLU A 40 7.89 -5.05 -12.23
CA GLU A 40 6.85 -4.03 -12.25
C GLU A 40 6.00 -4.15 -10.99
N VAL A 41 6.01 -3.12 -10.15
CA VAL A 41 5.18 -3.07 -8.91
C VAL A 41 3.89 -2.32 -9.19
N ARG A 42 2.75 -2.94 -8.86
CA ARG A 42 1.41 -2.37 -9.00
C ARG A 42 0.72 -2.34 -7.64
N TRP A 43 0.04 -1.25 -7.33
CA TRP A 43 -0.68 -1.10 -6.08
C TRP A 43 -2.14 -1.48 -6.24
N ARG A 44 -2.64 -2.29 -5.28
CA ARG A 44 -4.03 -2.72 -5.21
C ARG A 44 -4.66 -2.28 -3.89
N PRO A 45 -5.88 -1.75 -3.94
CA PRO A 45 -6.54 -1.23 -2.76
C PRO A 45 -6.96 -2.35 -1.79
N TYR A 46 -6.87 -2.03 -0.50
CA TYR A 46 -7.50 -2.76 0.58
C TYR A 46 -7.94 -1.77 1.66
N GLN A 47 -9.07 -2.00 2.31
CA GLN A 47 -9.49 -1.23 3.47
C GLN A 47 -9.54 -2.13 4.69
N LEU A 48 -8.72 -1.82 5.70
CA LEU A 48 -8.72 -2.51 7.00
C LEU A 48 -10.01 -2.25 7.77
N ASP A 49 -10.62 -1.10 7.53
CA ASP A 49 -11.82 -0.64 8.22
C ASP A 49 -12.71 0.19 7.28
N PRO A 50 -13.51 -0.47 6.42
CA PRO A 50 -14.34 0.20 5.43
C PRO A 50 -15.50 0.99 6.05
N ASP A 51 -15.84 0.69 7.33
CA ASP A 51 -16.97 1.31 8.05
C ASP A 51 -16.61 2.66 8.68
N VAL A 52 -15.35 3.07 8.65
CA VAL A 52 -14.95 4.41 9.07
C VAL A 52 -15.67 5.44 8.18
N PRO A 53 -16.40 6.41 8.76
CA PRO A 53 -17.11 7.43 7.97
C PRO A 53 -16.14 8.27 7.13
N GLN A 54 -16.62 8.88 6.05
CA GLN A 54 -15.81 9.66 5.10
C GLN A 54 -15.01 10.79 5.76
N GLY A 55 -15.54 11.40 6.84
CA GLY A 55 -14.83 12.44 7.61
C GLY A 55 -13.82 11.90 8.62
N GLY A 56 -13.61 10.57 8.67
CA GLY A 56 -12.76 9.95 9.67
C GLY A 56 -13.39 9.93 11.07
N VAL A 57 -12.61 9.41 12.01
CA VAL A 57 -12.98 9.38 13.45
C VAL A 57 -11.76 9.76 14.29
N ASP A 58 -11.99 10.14 15.56
CA ASP A 58 -10.89 10.42 16.49
C ASP A 58 -9.94 9.23 16.59
N ARG A 59 -8.66 9.49 16.39
CA ARG A 59 -7.63 8.44 16.35
C ARG A 59 -7.50 7.69 17.66
N ARG A 60 -7.54 8.40 18.79
CA ARG A 60 -7.34 7.80 20.10
C ARG A 60 -8.51 6.87 20.45
N GLU A 61 -9.74 7.35 20.26
CA GLU A 61 -10.95 6.56 20.53
C GLU A 61 -11.00 5.32 19.64
N TYR A 62 -10.73 5.48 18.34
CA TYR A 62 -10.67 4.37 17.39
C TYR A 62 -9.65 3.31 17.81
N MET A 63 -8.42 3.72 18.15
CA MET A 63 -7.37 2.78 18.53
C MET A 63 -7.68 2.08 19.85
N ILE A 64 -8.23 2.78 20.84
CA ILE A 64 -8.66 2.15 22.10
C ILE A 64 -9.79 1.15 21.83
N GLY A 65 -10.76 1.51 20.99
CA GLY A 65 -11.83 0.59 20.57
C GLY A 65 -11.29 -0.69 19.93
N LYS A 66 -10.29 -0.53 19.04
CA LYS A 66 -9.69 -1.66 18.30
C LYS A 66 -8.80 -2.56 19.16
N PHE A 67 -8.03 -2.01 20.09
CA PHE A 67 -7.07 -2.75 20.92
C PHE A 67 -7.54 -3.00 22.35
N GLY A 68 -8.62 -2.36 22.77
CA GLY A 68 -9.27 -2.52 24.07
C GLY A 68 -8.71 -1.66 25.19
N ALA A 69 -7.47 -1.17 25.10
CA ALA A 69 -6.85 -0.32 26.11
C ALA A 69 -5.67 0.49 25.55
N GLU A 70 -5.39 1.66 26.14
CA GLU A 70 -4.32 2.54 25.71
C GLU A 70 -2.93 1.89 25.80
N ASP A 71 -2.67 1.10 26.83
CA ASP A 71 -1.38 0.40 27.00
C ASP A 71 -1.17 -0.64 25.89
N ARG A 72 -2.25 -1.29 25.41
CA ARG A 72 -2.17 -2.21 24.27
C ARG A 72 -1.88 -1.47 22.97
N VAL A 73 -2.42 -0.27 22.80
CA VAL A 73 -2.09 0.59 21.65
C VAL A 73 -0.61 0.95 21.68
N LYS A 74 -0.09 1.40 22.82
CA LYS A 74 1.34 1.71 22.99
C LYS A 74 2.23 0.51 22.70
N GLN A 75 1.84 -0.67 23.19
CA GLN A 75 2.58 -1.91 22.90
C GLN A 75 2.55 -2.27 21.41
N ALA A 76 1.39 -2.11 20.72
CA ALA A 76 1.28 -2.35 19.30
C ALA A 76 2.18 -1.39 18.49
N HIS A 77 2.21 -0.10 18.86
CA HIS A 77 3.10 0.89 18.24
C HIS A 77 4.57 0.53 18.46
N ALA A 78 4.95 0.15 19.69
CA ALA A 78 6.32 -0.27 20.03
C ALA A 78 6.75 -1.48 19.19
N ASN A 79 5.89 -2.48 19.02
CA ASN A 79 6.16 -3.66 18.20
C ASN A 79 6.39 -3.29 16.73
N VAL A 80 5.58 -2.35 16.19
CA VAL A 80 5.75 -1.85 14.82
C VAL A 80 7.07 -1.11 14.66
N MET A 81 7.40 -0.20 15.58
CA MET A 81 8.66 0.55 15.55
C MET A 81 9.88 -0.36 15.68
N GLN A 82 9.80 -1.39 16.53
CA GLN A 82 10.85 -2.41 16.64
C GLN A 82 11.02 -3.20 15.34
N ALA A 83 9.93 -3.64 14.73
CA ALA A 83 9.95 -4.37 13.47
C ALA A 83 10.50 -3.55 12.30
N ALA A 84 10.26 -2.22 12.31
CA ALA A 84 10.74 -1.28 11.31
C ALA A 84 12.19 -0.80 11.54
N SER A 85 12.85 -1.32 12.57
CA SER A 85 14.23 -0.93 12.87
C SER A 85 15.14 -1.24 11.69
N GLY A 86 15.71 -0.21 11.09
CA GLY A 86 16.55 -0.33 9.87
C GLY A 86 15.82 -0.12 8.54
N ASP A 87 14.48 0.02 8.53
CA ASP A 87 13.72 0.29 7.30
C ASP A 87 13.65 1.79 6.95
N GLY A 88 14.21 2.67 7.81
CA GLY A 88 14.30 4.12 7.56
C GLY A 88 12.93 4.82 7.59
N ILE A 89 12.05 4.40 8.51
CA ILE A 89 10.73 4.98 8.74
C ILE A 89 10.73 5.72 10.08
N ASP A 90 10.37 7.01 10.07
CA ASP A 90 10.17 7.83 11.28
C ASP A 90 8.69 7.82 11.68
N PHE A 91 8.23 6.76 12.36
CA PHE A 91 6.85 6.66 12.80
C PHE A 91 6.51 7.69 13.88
N ARG A 92 5.60 8.62 13.58
CA ARG A 92 5.07 9.63 14.49
C ARG A 92 3.61 9.35 14.86
N PHE A 93 3.36 8.21 15.49
CA PHE A 93 2.01 7.77 15.84
C PHE A 93 1.23 8.78 16.68
N ASP A 94 1.90 9.52 17.55
CA ASP A 94 1.28 10.51 18.43
C ASP A 94 0.83 11.78 17.70
N ASP A 95 1.38 12.04 16.50
CA ASP A 95 0.97 13.16 15.65
C ASP A 95 -0.30 12.89 14.88
N ILE A 96 -0.67 11.61 14.69
CA ILE A 96 -1.87 11.20 13.97
C ILE A 96 -3.10 11.47 14.85
N LYS A 97 -3.99 12.37 14.41
CA LYS A 97 -5.20 12.76 15.16
C LYS A 97 -6.48 12.12 14.64
N VAL A 98 -6.50 11.70 13.37
CA VAL A 98 -7.66 11.14 12.69
C VAL A 98 -7.37 9.73 12.18
N SER A 99 -8.30 8.81 12.37
CA SER A 99 -8.35 7.55 11.63
C SER A 99 -9.25 7.76 10.42
N PRO A 100 -8.69 7.91 9.21
CA PRO A 100 -9.46 8.29 8.02
C PRO A 100 -10.16 7.10 7.38
N ASN A 101 -11.20 7.37 6.58
CA ASN A 101 -11.62 6.45 5.53
C ASN A 101 -10.65 6.58 4.36
N THR A 102 -10.08 5.45 3.93
CA THR A 102 -9.00 5.44 2.93
C THR A 102 -9.47 5.30 1.48
N LEU A 103 -10.78 5.28 1.24
CA LEU A 103 -11.33 5.06 -0.11
C LEU A 103 -10.81 6.10 -1.12
N ASP A 104 -10.81 7.39 -0.75
CA ASP A 104 -10.37 8.47 -1.64
C ASP A 104 -8.85 8.46 -1.86
N ALA A 105 -8.06 8.04 -0.87
CA ALA A 105 -6.64 7.79 -1.04
C ALA A 105 -6.37 6.66 -2.05
N HIS A 106 -7.18 5.60 -2.03
CA HIS A 106 -7.09 4.51 -3.00
C HIS A 106 -7.55 4.93 -4.40
N ARG A 107 -8.55 5.83 -4.52
CA ARG A 107 -8.90 6.46 -5.81
C ARG A 107 -7.71 7.22 -6.40
N LEU A 108 -7.02 8.00 -5.57
CA LEU A 108 -5.83 8.72 -5.99
C LEU A 108 -4.71 7.77 -6.48
N ILE A 109 -4.45 6.67 -5.76
CA ILE A 109 -3.49 5.64 -6.19
C ILE A 109 -3.90 5.02 -7.53
N ARG A 110 -5.20 4.73 -7.72
CA ARG A 110 -5.73 4.19 -8.97
C ARG A 110 -5.51 5.17 -10.13
N TRP A 111 -5.84 6.45 -9.96
CA TRP A 111 -5.63 7.47 -10.99
C TRP A 111 -4.15 7.65 -11.34
N ALA A 112 -3.27 7.59 -10.34
CA ALA A 112 -1.84 7.61 -10.57
C ALA A 112 -1.37 6.43 -11.45
N GLY A 113 -1.99 5.25 -11.29
CA GLY A 113 -1.72 4.06 -12.08
C GLY A 113 -2.01 4.23 -13.58
N SER A 114 -2.95 5.11 -13.97
CA SER A 114 -3.20 5.47 -15.37
C SER A 114 -2.02 6.19 -16.03
N ASN A 115 -1.09 6.74 -15.22
CA ASN A 115 0.16 7.37 -15.67
C ASN A 115 1.38 6.44 -15.47
N GLY A 116 1.14 5.15 -15.26
CA GLY A 116 2.17 4.13 -15.07
C GLY A 116 2.45 3.75 -13.62
N SER A 117 3.05 2.58 -13.45
CA SER A 117 3.34 1.99 -12.14
C SER A 117 4.31 2.83 -11.29
N GLU A 118 5.21 3.57 -11.92
CA GLU A 118 6.13 4.46 -11.22
C GLU A 118 5.39 5.65 -10.57
N MET A 119 4.47 6.30 -11.28
CA MET A 119 3.63 7.37 -10.74
C MET A 119 2.77 6.84 -9.59
N GLN A 120 2.16 5.67 -9.78
CA GLN A 120 1.38 4.99 -8.75
C GLN A 120 2.21 4.76 -7.48
N GLY A 121 3.43 4.26 -7.63
CA GLY A 121 4.36 4.06 -6.53
C GLY A 121 4.76 5.36 -5.82
N ARG A 122 4.98 6.48 -6.55
CA ARG A 122 5.26 7.79 -5.95
C ARG A 122 4.10 8.26 -5.07
N VAL A 123 2.88 8.17 -5.56
CA VAL A 123 1.68 8.55 -4.80
C VAL A 123 1.52 7.69 -3.55
N ALA A 124 1.63 6.37 -3.68
CA ALA A 124 1.50 5.47 -2.53
C ALA A 124 2.55 5.75 -1.44
N ARG A 125 3.82 5.91 -1.82
CA ARG A 125 4.91 6.27 -0.88
C ARG A 125 4.66 7.63 -0.21
N ARG A 126 4.16 8.62 -0.96
CA ARG A 126 3.87 9.95 -0.41
C ARG A 126 2.70 9.92 0.59
N LEU A 127 1.67 9.08 0.34
CA LEU A 127 0.55 8.87 1.26
C LEU A 127 1.03 8.24 2.58
N PHE A 128 1.84 7.18 2.53
CA PHE A 128 2.40 6.58 3.75
C PHE A 128 3.20 7.59 4.57
N ARG A 129 4.04 8.39 3.91
CA ARG A 129 4.82 9.42 4.58
C ARG A 129 3.93 10.50 5.19
N ALA A 130 2.94 10.99 4.45
CA ALA A 130 1.97 11.98 4.93
C ALA A 130 1.28 11.49 6.21
N PHE A 131 0.83 10.25 6.23
CA PHE A 131 0.11 9.70 7.36
C PHE A 131 1.03 9.38 8.54
N PHE A 132 2.10 8.58 8.32
CA PHE A 132 2.90 8.04 9.43
C PHE A 132 4.03 8.94 9.91
N GLU A 133 4.61 9.78 9.05
CA GLU A 133 5.74 10.64 9.41
C GLU A 133 5.34 12.11 9.60
N GLU A 134 4.20 12.53 9.01
CA GLU A 134 3.75 13.92 9.04
C GLU A 134 2.41 14.09 9.80
N GLY A 135 1.77 12.99 10.24
CA GLY A 135 0.50 13.01 10.99
C GLY A 135 -0.69 13.58 10.21
N GLN A 136 -0.60 13.63 8.86
CA GLN A 136 -1.64 14.22 8.03
C GLN A 136 -2.83 13.28 7.85
N ASP A 137 -4.04 13.84 7.76
CA ASP A 137 -5.25 13.10 7.45
C ASP A 137 -5.33 12.78 5.95
N VAL A 138 -4.99 11.54 5.58
CA VAL A 138 -5.04 11.07 4.18
C VAL A 138 -6.47 10.77 3.69
N GLY A 139 -7.50 11.08 4.49
CA GLY A 139 -8.90 11.17 4.07
C GLY A 139 -9.34 12.58 3.69
N ASP A 140 -8.55 13.63 4.05
CA ASP A 140 -8.84 15.02 3.69
C ASP A 140 -8.50 15.28 2.20
N PRO A 141 -9.47 15.70 1.36
CA PRO A 141 -9.21 16.01 -0.05
C PRO A 141 -8.07 17.01 -0.27
N ARG A 142 -7.86 17.97 0.63
CA ARG A 142 -6.77 18.96 0.53
C ARG A 142 -5.40 18.31 0.68
N VAL A 143 -5.28 17.34 1.59
CA VAL A 143 -4.06 16.53 1.77
C VAL A 143 -3.83 15.66 0.53
N LEU A 144 -4.88 15.02 -0.01
CA LEU A 144 -4.77 14.20 -1.22
C LEU A 144 -4.33 15.02 -2.45
N VAL A 145 -4.85 16.23 -2.62
CA VAL A 145 -4.43 17.15 -3.69
C VAL A 145 -2.96 17.56 -3.52
N SER A 146 -2.52 17.80 -2.28
CA SER A 146 -1.10 18.09 -2.00
C SER A 146 -0.20 16.90 -2.33
N VAL A 147 -0.60 15.68 -1.92
CA VAL A 147 0.10 14.43 -2.26
C VAL A 147 0.21 14.25 -3.78
N ALA A 148 -0.88 14.49 -4.51
CA ALA A 148 -0.89 14.42 -5.97
C ALA A 148 0.12 15.37 -6.60
N ARG A 149 0.14 16.63 -6.15
CA ARG A 149 1.09 17.66 -6.60
C ARG A 149 2.54 17.26 -6.33
N ASP A 150 2.82 16.79 -5.10
CA ASP A 150 4.16 16.36 -4.69
C ASP A 150 4.64 15.16 -5.53
N ALA A 151 3.73 14.30 -5.96
CA ALA A 151 4.02 13.15 -6.82
C ALA A 151 4.17 13.51 -8.30
N GLY A 152 3.78 14.73 -8.70
CA GLY A 152 3.86 15.22 -10.08
C GLY A 152 2.59 15.01 -10.92
N MET A 153 1.43 14.80 -10.26
CA MET A 153 0.12 14.78 -10.93
C MET A 153 -0.45 16.19 -11.08
N ASP A 154 -1.39 16.36 -12.00
CA ASP A 154 -2.16 17.61 -12.12
C ASP A 154 -3.12 17.75 -10.94
N ALA A 155 -2.79 18.65 -10.02
CA ALA A 155 -3.52 18.87 -8.79
C ALA A 155 -4.96 19.38 -9.03
N ALA A 156 -5.18 20.19 -10.08
CA ALA A 156 -6.51 20.71 -10.39
C ALA A 156 -7.43 19.61 -10.93
N VAL A 157 -6.89 18.72 -11.76
CA VAL A 157 -7.63 17.53 -12.23
C VAL A 157 -7.99 16.62 -11.06
N VAL A 158 -7.04 16.34 -10.15
CA VAL A 158 -7.27 15.50 -8.98
C VAL A 158 -8.33 16.13 -8.06
N GLU A 159 -8.28 17.44 -7.80
CA GLU A 159 -9.28 18.16 -7.00
C GLU A 159 -10.67 18.02 -7.62
N ALA A 160 -10.81 18.24 -8.92
CA ALA A 160 -12.08 18.07 -9.63
C ALA A 160 -12.62 16.63 -9.55
N MET A 161 -11.73 15.62 -9.68
CA MET A 161 -12.12 14.21 -9.59
C MET A 161 -12.52 13.83 -8.16
N LEU A 162 -11.84 14.33 -7.12
CA LEU A 162 -12.19 14.09 -5.71
C LEU A 162 -13.55 14.66 -5.35
N ALA A 163 -13.97 15.77 -5.96
CA ALA A 163 -15.27 16.39 -5.76
C ALA A 163 -16.46 15.55 -6.31
N THR A 164 -16.18 14.47 -7.03
CA THR A 164 -17.16 13.56 -7.62
C THR A 164 -17.03 12.15 -7.04
N ASP A 165 -17.97 11.27 -7.41
CA ASP A 165 -17.90 9.83 -7.05
C ASP A 165 -17.11 8.99 -8.08
N THR A 166 -16.38 9.61 -8.98
CA THR A 166 -15.58 8.92 -10.01
C THR A 166 -14.71 7.84 -9.39
N ASP A 167 -14.81 6.61 -9.92
CA ASP A 167 -14.05 5.43 -9.51
C ASP A 167 -14.25 4.91 -8.07
N ARG A 168 -15.21 5.43 -7.30
CA ARG A 168 -15.51 4.89 -5.95
C ARG A 168 -15.90 3.43 -6.01
N ASP A 169 -16.81 3.08 -6.90
CA ASP A 169 -17.28 1.70 -7.05
C ASP A 169 -16.20 0.81 -7.64
N ALA A 170 -15.42 1.31 -8.60
CA ALA A 170 -14.29 0.56 -9.15
C ALA A 170 -13.25 0.19 -8.08
N VAL A 171 -12.95 1.10 -7.14
CA VAL A 171 -12.05 0.81 -6.01
C VAL A 171 -12.67 -0.19 -5.04
N ARG A 172 -13.98 -0.08 -4.74
CA ARG A 172 -14.69 -1.06 -3.90
C ARG A 172 -14.70 -2.45 -4.53
N ASP A 173 -14.90 -2.53 -5.84
CA ASP A 173 -14.87 -3.79 -6.58
C ASP A 173 -13.48 -4.45 -6.54
N GLU A 174 -12.41 -3.67 -6.66
CA GLU A 174 -11.04 -4.17 -6.52
C GLU A 174 -10.77 -4.67 -5.08
N ILE A 175 -11.23 -3.95 -4.04
CA ILE A 175 -11.13 -4.40 -2.64
C ILE A 175 -11.88 -5.73 -2.45
N ALA A 176 -13.12 -5.80 -2.95
CA ALA A 176 -13.92 -7.02 -2.88
C ALA A 176 -13.28 -8.19 -3.66
N LEU A 177 -12.62 -7.90 -4.79
CA LEU A 177 -11.87 -8.91 -5.54
C LEU A 177 -10.72 -9.48 -4.71
N ALA A 178 -9.91 -8.62 -4.08
CA ALA A 178 -8.81 -9.07 -3.21
C ALA A 178 -9.31 -9.98 -2.07
N GLN A 179 -10.44 -9.63 -1.45
CA GLN A 179 -11.07 -10.45 -0.40
C GLN A 179 -11.55 -11.80 -0.95
N ARG A 180 -12.19 -11.83 -2.13
CA ARG A 180 -12.61 -13.09 -2.80
C ARG A 180 -11.43 -13.98 -3.17
N MET A 181 -10.28 -13.41 -3.49
CA MET A 181 -9.03 -14.14 -3.72
C MET A 181 -8.39 -14.69 -2.43
N GLY A 182 -9.03 -14.50 -1.27
CA GLY A 182 -8.56 -15.00 0.02
C GLY A 182 -7.55 -14.10 0.74
N VAL A 183 -7.40 -12.85 0.33
CA VAL A 183 -6.58 -11.87 1.07
C VAL A 183 -7.32 -11.48 2.35
N THR A 184 -6.83 -11.96 3.49
CA THR A 184 -7.41 -11.68 4.83
C THR A 184 -6.57 -10.71 5.65
N GLY A 185 -5.43 -10.29 5.13
CA GLY A 185 -4.53 -9.36 5.82
C GLY A 185 -3.51 -8.74 4.87
N VAL A 186 -3.04 -7.55 5.24
CA VAL A 186 -2.13 -6.76 4.42
C VAL A 186 -0.88 -6.34 5.23
N PRO A 187 0.28 -6.15 4.55
CA PRO A 187 0.46 -6.23 3.11
C PRO A 187 0.38 -7.67 2.60
N CYS A 188 -0.08 -7.84 1.36
CA CYS A 188 0.02 -9.08 0.63
C CYS A 188 0.65 -8.79 -0.73
N PHE A 189 1.72 -9.49 -1.07
CA PHE A 189 2.43 -9.36 -2.35
C PHE A 189 2.02 -10.51 -3.24
N LEU A 190 1.38 -10.21 -4.35
CA LEU A 190 0.93 -11.22 -5.31
C LEU A 190 1.83 -11.16 -6.55
N ILE A 191 2.71 -12.16 -6.69
CA ILE A 191 3.68 -12.23 -7.78
C ILE A 191 3.03 -12.97 -8.97
N GLU A 192 3.02 -12.33 -10.15
CA GLU A 192 2.40 -12.83 -11.38
C GLU A 192 0.91 -13.21 -11.22
N GLY A 193 0.22 -12.59 -10.25
CA GLY A 193 -1.18 -12.91 -9.96
C GLY A 193 -1.42 -14.30 -9.38
N ARG A 194 -0.38 -15.02 -8.94
CA ARG A 194 -0.44 -16.46 -8.58
C ARG A 194 0.20 -16.80 -7.24
N TYR A 195 1.32 -16.19 -6.91
CA TYR A 195 2.10 -16.54 -5.73
C TYR A 195 1.99 -15.44 -4.69
N ALA A 196 1.31 -15.73 -3.59
CA ALA A 196 1.11 -14.79 -2.51
C ALA A 196 2.21 -14.89 -1.44
N VAL A 197 2.81 -13.76 -1.11
CA VAL A 197 3.67 -13.59 0.06
C VAL A 197 2.97 -12.64 1.03
N VAL A 198 2.61 -13.14 2.21
CA VAL A 198 1.78 -12.41 3.17
C VAL A 198 2.64 -11.77 4.26
N GLY A 199 2.28 -10.55 4.65
CA GLY A 199 2.95 -9.80 5.71
C GLY A 199 4.20 -9.06 5.25
N ALA A 200 4.74 -8.20 6.12
CA ALA A 200 5.95 -7.44 5.87
C ALA A 200 7.20 -8.31 6.02
N GLN A 201 7.40 -9.23 5.08
CA GLN A 201 8.55 -10.14 5.05
C GLN A 201 9.86 -9.37 4.86
N GLU A 202 10.99 -9.99 5.25
CA GLU A 202 12.31 -9.42 5.03
C GLU A 202 12.63 -9.26 3.53
N SER A 203 13.42 -8.26 3.19
CA SER A 203 13.74 -7.94 1.80
C SER A 203 14.39 -9.09 1.05
N ALA A 204 15.24 -9.87 1.72
CA ALA A 204 15.86 -11.06 1.11
C ALA A 204 14.81 -12.12 0.76
N THR A 205 13.85 -12.37 1.64
CA THR A 205 12.76 -13.34 1.39
C THR A 205 11.90 -12.92 0.19
N LEU A 206 11.59 -11.63 0.08
CA LEU A 206 10.84 -11.10 -1.06
C LEU A 206 11.66 -11.21 -2.36
N ALA A 207 12.95 -10.90 -2.32
CA ALA A 207 13.85 -11.03 -3.47
C ALA A 207 13.95 -12.48 -3.96
N ASP A 208 14.09 -13.44 -3.03
CA ASP A 208 14.14 -14.86 -3.35
C ASP A 208 12.83 -15.33 -4.00
N ALA A 209 11.68 -14.90 -3.48
CA ALA A 209 10.37 -15.21 -4.06
C ALA A 209 10.24 -14.65 -5.50
N ILE A 210 10.68 -13.40 -5.72
CA ILE A 210 10.70 -12.76 -7.04
C ILE A 210 11.56 -13.57 -8.02
N ARG A 211 12.79 -13.91 -7.64
CA ARG A 211 13.70 -14.72 -8.49
C ARG A 211 13.16 -16.11 -8.79
N GLN A 212 12.57 -16.76 -7.78
CA GLN A 212 11.98 -18.09 -7.96
C GLN A 212 10.85 -18.05 -9.01
N VAL A 213 9.92 -17.10 -8.89
CA VAL A 213 8.81 -16.96 -9.84
C VAL A 213 9.31 -16.55 -11.22
N ALA A 214 10.33 -15.67 -11.31
CA ALA A 214 10.97 -15.30 -12.57
C ALA A 214 11.59 -16.51 -13.26
N GLY A 215 12.28 -17.38 -12.51
CA GLY A 215 12.82 -18.63 -13.02
C GLY A 215 11.74 -19.59 -13.52
N MET A 216 10.61 -19.72 -12.81
CA MET A 216 9.48 -20.52 -13.27
C MET A 216 8.86 -19.94 -14.56
N LYS A 217 8.70 -18.60 -14.62
CA LYS A 217 8.18 -17.91 -15.80
C LYS A 217 9.06 -18.17 -17.04
N SER A 218 10.37 -18.05 -16.88
CA SER A 218 11.32 -18.26 -17.98
C SER A 218 11.34 -19.68 -18.52
N ARG A 219 10.97 -20.68 -17.68
CA ARG A 219 10.87 -22.09 -18.07
C ARG A 219 9.45 -22.50 -18.54
N GLY A 220 8.50 -21.55 -18.56
CA GLY A 220 7.11 -21.86 -18.91
C GLY A 220 6.37 -22.73 -17.88
N GLU A 221 6.82 -22.72 -16.62
CA GLU A 221 6.28 -23.55 -15.54
C GLU A 221 5.23 -22.83 -14.68
N LEU A 222 4.84 -21.60 -15.05
CA LEU A 222 3.77 -20.92 -14.32
C LEU A 222 2.44 -21.64 -14.58
N PRO A 223 1.64 -21.97 -13.55
CA PRO A 223 0.31 -22.54 -13.73
C PRO A 223 -0.56 -21.58 -14.54
N GLU A 224 -1.59 -22.08 -15.22
CA GLU A 224 -2.56 -21.21 -15.88
C GLU A 224 -3.28 -20.33 -14.83
N ALA A 225 -3.69 -19.10 -15.23
CA ALA A 225 -4.47 -18.24 -14.35
C ALA A 225 -5.85 -18.90 -14.16
N GLY A 226 -6.21 -19.24 -12.93
CA GLY A 226 -7.52 -19.77 -12.58
C GLY A 226 -8.60 -18.70 -12.56
#